data_9cdbb8bd326a33a5fda5ddd2d0d78b3f
#
_entry.id   9cdbb8bd326a33a5fda5ddd2d0d78b3f
#
_cell.length_a   1.000
_cell.length_b   1.000
_cell.length_c   1.000
_cell.angle_alpha   90.00
_cell.angle_beta   90.00
_cell.angle_gamma   90.00
#
_symmetry.space_group_name_H-M   'P 1'
#
loop_
_entity.id
_entity.type
_entity.pdbx_description
1 polymer ?
#
loop_
_entity_poly.entity_id
_entity_poly.type
_entity_poly.pdbx_seq_one_letter_code
_entity_poly.pdbx_strand_id
1 'polypeptide(L)'
;MSVKRSLFVAFLLLSAGMSNPSAGDEFSNLFVFGDSLSDSGNNAAALAPNATPVPISGNSFIPFFPYASGRYTNAQVWAQLLASSLGVSAAPSLLGGTDYAFGGALTGPVSQLTPPSLEAQVALFLSQHGGVAPSDALYVIEGGGENARAALLAIGDCAGILSCVSGIIQSTAADLATDIGTINAELEQAGAKNIVVWNVPDIGATPAVRSSGDLASVFGTTITSAMNQALSGAIGNDPDIALFDAFSLLNEAVAHPGDFGLSNITDACAQFTACDPSQYLFWDGIHPTSAAEPFISDTVLSLAERVPEPSSLGLLAAALAGLGLIRRPRPKMACQGKPVLDRVCR
;
A
#
# COMPACT_ATOMS: atom_id res chain seq x y z
N MET A 1 -42.60 26.27 60.82
CA MET A 1 -41.69 25.14 60.52
C MET A 1 -41.80 24.81 59.03
N SER A 2 -40.83 25.26 58.29
CA SER A 2 -40.82 25.09 56.80
C SER A 2 -39.75 24.08 56.45
N VAL A 3 -40.14 22.94 55.85
CA VAL A 3 -39.26 21.87 55.45
C VAL A 3 -38.87 22.13 53.99
N LYS A 4 -37.59 22.49 53.75
CA LYS A 4 -36.99 22.58 52.41
C LYS A 4 -36.64 21.18 51.94
N ARG A 5 -37.30 20.71 50.88
CA ARG A 5 -36.90 19.50 50.16
C ARG A 5 -35.80 19.85 49.13
N SER A 6 -34.58 19.38 49.42
CA SER A 6 -33.49 19.41 48.46
C SER A 6 -33.62 18.25 47.51
N LEU A 7 -33.78 18.54 46.21
CA LEU A 7 -33.66 17.56 45.12
C LEU A 7 -32.18 17.36 44.82
N PHE A 8 -31.64 16.18 45.12
CA PHE A 8 -30.34 15.70 44.62
C PHE A 8 -30.56 15.14 43.22
N VAL A 9 -30.07 15.84 42.22
CA VAL A 9 -29.95 15.30 40.84
C VAL A 9 -28.63 14.54 40.78
N ALA A 10 -28.71 13.21 40.80
CA ALA A 10 -27.56 12.35 40.54
C ALA A 10 -27.22 12.41 39.03
N PHE A 11 -26.10 13.04 38.69
CA PHE A 11 -25.48 12.98 37.35
C PHE A 11 -24.77 11.63 37.27
N LEU A 12 -25.39 10.63 36.62
CA LEU A 12 -24.71 9.42 36.23
C LEU A 12 -23.79 9.80 35.01
N LEU A 13 -22.52 9.97 35.28
CA LEU A 13 -21.48 9.99 34.25
C LEU A 13 -21.36 8.56 33.68
N LEU A 14 -22.03 8.29 32.55
CA LEU A 14 -21.68 7.18 31.73
C LEU A 14 -20.31 7.50 31.08
N SER A 15 -19.25 7.03 31.68
CA SER A 15 -17.95 6.90 31.02
C SER A 15 -18.10 5.76 29.98
N ALA A 16 -18.55 6.10 28.79
CA ALA A 16 -18.32 5.24 27.64
C ALA A 16 -16.79 5.14 27.50
N GLY A 17 -16.22 4.01 27.85
CA GLY A 17 -14.86 3.69 27.51
C GLY A 17 -14.76 3.71 25.99
N MET A 18 -14.16 4.76 25.45
CA MET A 18 -13.68 4.77 24.08
C MET A 18 -12.46 3.82 24.07
N SER A 19 -12.68 2.54 23.79
CA SER A 19 -11.62 1.69 23.30
C SER A 19 -11.22 2.31 21.96
N ASN A 20 -9.96 2.75 21.82
CA ASN A 20 -9.42 3.00 20.50
C ASN A 20 -9.58 1.69 19.72
N PRO A 21 -10.19 1.70 18.52
CA PRO A 21 -10.18 0.52 17.65
C PRO A 21 -8.72 0.13 17.47
N SER A 22 -8.41 -1.16 17.57
CA SER A 22 -7.11 -1.67 17.14
C SER A 22 -7.09 -1.60 15.61
N ALA A 23 -5.93 -1.39 14.98
CA ALA A 23 -5.80 -1.37 13.51
C ALA A 23 -6.44 -2.60 12.84
N GLY A 24 -6.61 -3.72 13.57
CA GLY A 24 -7.29 -4.94 13.10
C GLY A 24 -8.82 -4.85 12.97
N ASP A 25 -9.45 -3.76 13.46
CA ASP A 25 -10.91 -3.55 13.32
C ASP A 25 -11.26 -2.62 12.12
N GLU A 26 -10.25 -2.09 11.42
CA GLU A 26 -10.43 -1.03 10.42
C GLU A 26 -10.64 -1.58 9.00
N PHE A 27 -9.98 -2.68 8.62
CA PHE A 27 -10.10 -3.26 7.27
C PHE A 27 -10.61 -4.70 7.32
N SER A 28 -11.64 -4.99 6.49
CA SER A 28 -12.23 -6.33 6.40
C SER A 28 -11.30 -7.33 5.72
N ASN A 29 -10.38 -6.87 4.87
CA ASN A 29 -9.43 -7.69 4.14
C ASN A 29 -8.25 -6.85 3.61
N LEU A 30 -7.18 -7.54 3.15
CA LEU A 30 -6.05 -6.95 2.43
C LEU A 30 -5.92 -7.65 1.08
N PHE A 31 -5.96 -6.88 -0.01
CA PHE A 31 -5.66 -7.37 -1.36
C PHE A 31 -4.37 -6.72 -1.86
N VAL A 32 -3.44 -7.54 -2.34
CA VAL A 32 -2.13 -7.10 -2.79
C VAL A 32 -1.94 -7.48 -4.26
N PHE A 33 -1.54 -6.51 -5.07
CA PHE A 33 -1.15 -6.69 -6.48
C PHE A 33 0.27 -6.20 -6.63
N GLY A 34 1.13 -7.02 -7.23
CA GLY A 34 2.52 -6.64 -7.26
C GLY A 34 3.45 -7.60 -7.98
N ASP A 35 4.73 -7.34 -7.79
CA ASP A 35 5.81 -8.15 -8.35
C ASP A 35 6.50 -9.01 -7.27
N SER A 36 7.82 -9.21 -7.40
CA SER A 36 8.59 -10.05 -6.49
C SER A 36 8.74 -9.48 -5.07
N LEU A 37 8.60 -8.17 -4.88
CA LEU A 37 8.66 -7.55 -3.56
C LEU A 37 7.46 -7.92 -2.69
N SER A 38 6.34 -8.26 -3.33
CA SER A 38 5.07 -8.56 -2.67
C SER A 38 4.69 -10.04 -2.73
N ASP A 39 5.25 -10.84 -3.64
CA ASP A 39 4.89 -12.26 -3.86
C ASP A 39 5.06 -13.10 -2.58
N SER A 40 3.95 -13.40 -1.92
CA SER A 40 3.90 -14.21 -0.70
C SER A 40 4.06 -15.72 -0.96
N GLY A 41 4.18 -16.13 -2.24
CA GLY A 41 4.42 -17.51 -2.65
C GLY A 41 3.61 -17.98 -3.86
N ASN A 42 3.07 -17.08 -4.69
CA ASN A 42 2.36 -17.44 -5.91
C ASN A 42 3.27 -18.15 -6.91
N ASN A 43 4.47 -17.62 -7.17
CA ASN A 43 5.43 -18.29 -8.04
C ASN A 43 5.88 -19.64 -7.47
N ALA A 44 6.07 -19.75 -6.16
CA ALA A 44 6.37 -21.02 -5.53
C ALA A 44 5.22 -22.03 -5.69
N ALA A 45 3.97 -21.60 -5.53
CA ALA A 45 2.78 -22.42 -5.74
C ALA A 45 2.63 -22.85 -7.21
N ALA A 46 2.89 -21.95 -8.16
CA ALA A 46 2.82 -22.25 -9.59
C ALA A 46 3.85 -23.30 -10.03
N LEU A 47 5.03 -23.29 -9.40
CA LEU A 47 6.15 -24.20 -9.70
C LEU A 47 6.14 -25.47 -8.84
N ALA A 48 5.21 -25.56 -7.88
CA ALA A 48 5.13 -26.66 -6.92
C ALA A 48 4.94 -28.02 -7.61
N PRO A 49 5.43 -29.11 -6.98
CA PRO A 49 6.14 -29.22 -5.70
C PRO A 49 7.68 -29.11 -5.83
N ASN A 50 8.18 -28.66 -6.97
CA ASN A 50 9.61 -28.78 -7.33
C ASN A 50 10.37 -27.44 -7.34
N ALA A 51 9.81 -26.39 -6.72
CA ALA A 51 10.54 -25.13 -6.57
C ALA A 51 11.79 -25.38 -5.72
N THR A 52 12.95 -25.45 -6.37
CA THR A 52 14.23 -25.52 -5.69
C THR A 52 14.74 -24.12 -5.44
N PRO A 53 15.30 -23.84 -4.24
CA PRO A 53 15.95 -22.55 -3.99
C PRO A 53 17.00 -22.29 -5.06
N VAL A 54 17.01 -21.07 -5.59
CA VAL A 54 18.02 -20.65 -6.55
C VAL A 54 19.18 -20.06 -5.75
N PRO A 55 20.37 -20.66 -5.81
CA PRO A 55 21.55 -20.04 -5.22
C PRO A 55 21.90 -18.77 -5.98
N ILE A 56 22.30 -17.73 -5.29
CA ILE A 56 22.86 -16.54 -5.91
C ILE A 56 24.38 -16.62 -5.91
N SER A 57 25.01 -16.04 -6.96
CA SER A 57 26.42 -15.84 -7.04
C SER A 57 26.71 -14.36 -7.25
N GLY A 58 27.47 -13.78 -6.35
CA GLY A 58 27.69 -12.33 -6.36
C GLY A 58 26.38 -11.56 -6.15
N ASN A 59 26.34 -10.31 -6.58
CA ASN A 59 25.16 -9.46 -6.54
C ASN A 59 24.21 -9.77 -7.73
N SER A 60 23.74 -11.01 -7.81
CA SER A 60 22.85 -11.43 -8.89
C SER A 60 21.55 -10.61 -8.90
N PHE A 61 21.00 -10.43 -10.09
CA PHE A 61 19.64 -9.97 -10.28
C PHE A 61 18.63 -10.99 -9.76
N ILE A 62 17.35 -10.71 -9.93
CA ILE A 62 16.25 -11.58 -9.53
C ILE A 62 16.54 -13.03 -9.93
N PRO A 63 16.46 -13.97 -9.00
CA PRO A 63 16.50 -15.39 -9.34
C PRO A 63 15.27 -15.74 -10.18
N PHE A 64 15.43 -16.66 -11.10
CA PHE A 64 14.33 -17.13 -11.95
C PHE A 64 13.23 -17.85 -11.14
N PHE A 65 13.59 -18.39 -9.97
CA PHE A 65 12.71 -19.06 -9.02
C PHE A 65 12.83 -18.45 -7.64
N PRO A 66 11.77 -18.51 -6.79
CA PRO A 66 11.84 -18.04 -5.42
C PRO A 66 12.83 -18.85 -4.59
N TYR A 67 13.28 -18.27 -3.49
CA TYR A 67 14.18 -18.89 -2.54
C TYR A 67 13.48 -19.99 -1.70
N ALA A 68 14.22 -20.62 -0.79
CA ALA A 68 13.73 -21.68 0.10
C ALA A 68 12.53 -21.24 0.97
N SER A 69 12.41 -19.94 1.23
CA SER A 69 11.26 -19.33 1.89
C SER A 69 9.96 -19.42 1.06
N GLY A 70 10.05 -19.76 -0.23
CA GLY A 70 8.96 -19.65 -1.20
C GLY A 70 8.69 -18.20 -1.66
N ARG A 71 9.59 -17.27 -1.33
CA ARG A 71 9.52 -15.83 -1.62
C ARG A 71 10.85 -15.35 -2.15
N TYR A 72 10.92 -14.10 -2.57
CA TYR A 72 12.17 -13.48 -3.07
C TYR A 72 12.99 -12.81 -1.96
N THR A 73 12.78 -13.21 -0.73
CA THR A 73 13.49 -12.79 0.48
C THR A 73 13.82 -14.02 1.35
N ASN A 74 14.51 -13.83 2.48
CA ASN A 74 14.88 -14.91 3.39
C ASN A 74 13.75 -15.36 4.35
N ALA A 75 12.62 -14.60 4.42
CA ALA A 75 11.48 -14.94 5.30
C ALA A 75 10.14 -14.46 4.72
N GLN A 76 9.29 -13.82 5.53
CA GLN A 76 8.03 -13.21 5.10
C GLN A 76 8.30 -11.88 4.38
N VAL A 77 7.48 -11.58 3.37
CA VAL A 77 7.42 -10.27 2.73
C VAL A 77 6.55 -9.31 3.56
N TRP A 78 6.73 -8.02 3.35
CA TRP A 78 6.00 -6.95 4.03
C TRP A 78 4.47 -7.15 4.05
N ALA A 79 3.89 -7.66 2.94
CA ALA A 79 2.46 -7.89 2.80
C ALA A 79 1.91 -8.88 3.85
N GLN A 80 2.71 -9.92 4.18
CA GLN A 80 2.34 -10.89 5.20
C GLN A 80 2.47 -10.31 6.62
N LEU A 81 3.43 -9.42 6.85
CA LEU A 81 3.58 -8.72 8.12
C LEU A 81 2.42 -7.74 8.31
N LEU A 82 2.09 -6.95 7.28
CA LEU A 82 0.94 -6.05 7.29
C LEU A 82 -0.36 -6.80 7.55
N ALA A 83 -0.60 -7.91 6.84
CA ALA A 83 -1.78 -8.75 7.07
C ALA A 83 -1.88 -9.24 8.53
N SER A 84 -0.73 -9.61 9.13
CA SER A 84 -0.68 -10.04 10.53
C SER A 84 -1.05 -8.88 11.47
N SER A 85 -0.60 -7.67 11.20
CA SER A 85 -0.92 -6.47 12.00
C SER A 85 -2.39 -6.09 11.88
N LEU A 86 -3.00 -6.31 10.71
CA LEU A 86 -4.43 -6.07 10.45
C LEU A 86 -5.34 -7.23 10.90
N GLY A 87 -4.79 -8.35 11.36
CA GLY A 87 -5.57 -9.53 11.74
C GLY A 87 -6.23 -10.26 10.56
N VAL A 88 -5.73 -10.04 9.33
CA VAL A 88 -6.20 -10.67 8.09
C VAL A 88 -5.11 -11.54 7.47
N SER A 89 -5.31 -12.04 6.24
CA SER A 89 -4.36 -12.90 5.55
C SER A 89 -3.85 -12.23 4.27
N ALA A 90 -2.57 -12.44 3.92
CA ALA A 90 -2.00 -12.21 2.60
C ALA A 90 -1.36 -13.52 2.10
N ALA A 91 -2.13 -14.59 2.12
CA ALA A 91 -1.71 -15.85 1.50
C ALA A 91 -1.78 -15.72 -0.04
N PRO A 92 -0.98 -16.53 -0.78
CA PRO A 92 -1.00 -16.53 -2.24
C PRO A 92 -2.39 -16.79 -2.83
N SER A 93 -2.79 -16.02 -3.84
CA SER A 93 -4.09 -16.18 -4.52
C SER A 93 -4.25 -17.55 -5.19
N LEU A 94 -3.18 -18.15 -5.67
CA LEU A 94 -3.20 -19.53 -6.19
C LEU A 94 -3.54 -20.59 -5.14
N LEU A 95 -3.41 -20.24 -3.86
CA LEU A 95 -3.81 -21.09 -2.72
C LEU A 95 -5.12 -20.61 -2.06
N GLY A 96 -5.88 -19.76 -2.75
CA GLY A 96 -7.14 -19.23 -2.26
C GLY A 96 -6.99 -18.03 -1.31
N GLY A 97 -5.82 -17.38 -1.29
CA GLY A 97 -5.56 -16.18 -0.51
C GLY A 97 -5.83 -14.88 -1.28
N THR A 98 -5.35 -13.77 -0.74
CA THR A 98 -5.65 -12.42 -1.19
C THR A 98 -4.45 -11.66 -1.73
N ASP A 99 -3.29 -12.28 -1.74
CA ASP A 99 -2.10 -11.77 -2.40
C ASP A 99 -2.05 -12.28 -3.85
N TYR A 100 -2.20 -11.36 -4.80
CA TYR A 100 -2.20 -11.62 -6.24
C TYR A 100 -0.83 -11.34 -6.90
N ALA A 101 0.17 -10.94 -6.12
CA ALA A 101 1.49 -10.60 -6.62
C ALA A 101 2.24 -11.81 -7.19
N PHE A 102 2.98 -11.58 -8.28
CA PHE A 102 3.84 -12.60 -8.91
C PHE A 102 5.22 -12.01 -9.22
N GLY A 103 6.27 -12.66 -8.74
CA GLY A 103 7.64 -12.25 -9.08
C GLY A 103 7.87 -12.18 -10.58
N GLY A 104 8.48 -11.08 -11.04
CA GLY A 104 8.73 -10.81 -12.44
C GLY A 104 7.57 -10.12 -13.18
N ALA A 105 6.50 -9.73 -12.48
CA ALA A 105 5.38 -9.04 -13.10
C ALA A 105 5.75 -7.64 -13.58
N LEU A 106 5.35 -7.30 -14.81
CA LEU A 106 5.29 -5.92 -15.31
C LEU A 106 3.97 -5.28 -14.85
N THR A 107 3.85 -3.96 -14.95
CA THR A 107 2.60 -3.27 -14.63
C THR A 107 1.48 -3.58 -15.61
N GLY A 108 1.78 -3.63 -16.91
CA GLY A 108 0.89 -4.00 -18.00
C GLY A 108 1.62 -4.78 -19.11
N PRO A 109 0.94 -5.15 -20.17
CA PRO A 109 -0.51 -5.10 -20.37
C PRO A 109 -1.27 -6.28 -19.73
N VAL A 110 -2.60 -6.18 -19.65
CA VAL A 110 -3.50 -7.23 -19.13
C VAL A 110 -3.35 -8.58 -19.84
N SER A 111 -2.89 -8.58 -21.08
CA SER A 111 -2.62 -9.80 -21.87
C SER A 111 -1.38 -10.58 -21.42
N GLN A 112 -0.53 -10.02 -20.57
CA GLN A 112 0.63 -10.73 -20.03
C GLN A 112 0.20 -11.62 -18.87
N LEU A 113 0.28 -12.94 -19.07
CA LEU A 113 -0.19 -13.96 -18.14
C LEU A 113 0.93 -14.85 -17.56
N THR A 114 2.18 -14.64 -17.93
CA THR A 114 3.30 -15.49 -17.49
C THR A 114 4.59 -14.65 -17.32
N PRO A 115 4.87 -14.15 -16.11
CA PRO A 115 3.94 -14.03 -14.99
C PRO A 115 2.79 -13.05 -15.32
N PRO A 116 1.65 -13.12 -14.62
CA PRO A 116 0.58 -12.15 -14.81
C PRO A 116 1.05 -10.74 -14.49
N SER A 117 0.80 -9.78 -15.38
CA SER A 117 1.03 -8.35 -15.08
C SER A 117 0.11 -7.87 -13.97
N LEU A 118 0.37 -6.71 -13.39
CA LEU A 118 -0.51 -6.12 -12.37
C LEU A 118 -1.94 -5.92 -12.90
N GLU A 119 -2.11 -5.43 -14.14
CA GLU A 119 -3.43 -5.36 -14.79
C GLU A 119 -4.11 -6.74 -14.87
N ALA A 120 -3.35 -7.79 -15.23
CA ALA A 120 -3.90 -9.14 -15.27
C ALA A 120 -4.27 -9.69 -13.89
N GLN A 121 -3.51 -9.34 -12.85
CA GLN A 121 -3.79 -9.70 -11.46
C GLN A 121 -5.10 -9.04 -10.98
N VAL A 122 -5.29 -7.74 -11.27
CA VAL A 122 -6.53 -7.03 -10.92
C VAL A 122 -7.73 -7.57 -11.72
N ALA A 123 -7.56 -7.85 -13.00
CA ALA A 123 -8.62 -8.48 -13.80
C ALA A 123 -9.01 -9.86 -13.24
N LEU A 124 -8.04 -10.66 -12.79
CA LEU A 124 -8.29 -11.93 -12.12
C LEU A 124 -9.06 -11.74 -10.80
N PHE A 125 -8.60 -10.82 -9.94
CA PHE A 125 -9.28 -10.45 -8.70
C PHE A 125 -10.75 -10.08 -8.97
N LEU A 126 -11.01 -9.14 -9.86
CA LEU A 126 -12.36 -8.69 -10.19
C LEU A 126 -13.22 -9.84 -10.73
N SER A 127 -12.67 -10.72 -11.57
CA SER A 127 -13.41 -11.89 -12.08
C SER A 127 -13.81 -12.85 -10.96
N GLN A 128 -12.94 -13.05 -9.95
CA GLN A 128 -13.20 -13.94 -8.80
C GLN A 128 -14.20 -13.33 -7.81
N HIS A 129 -14.32 -12.01 -7.77
CA HIS A 129 -15.20 -11.27 -6.85
C HIS A 129 -16.46 -10.73 -7.54
N GLY A 130 -16.80 -11.23 -8.74
CA GLY A 130 -18.00 -10.82 -9.47
C GLY A 130 -18.03 -9.36 -9.91
N GLY A 131 -16.85 -8.77 -10.12
CA GLY A 131 -16.68 -7.37 -10.53
C GLY A 131 -16.84 -6.37 -9.38
N VAL A 132 -16.80 -6.80 -8.12
CA VAL A 132 -16.96 -5.94 -6.94
C VAL A 132 -15.72 -5.95 -6.09
N ALA A 133 -15.24 -4.76 -5.74
CA ALA A 133 -14.17 -4.55 -4.77
C ALA A 133 -14.80 -4.06 -3.44
N PRO A 134 -14.69 -4.82 -2.31
CA PRO A 134 -15.20 -4.40 -1.01
C PRO A 134 -14.64 -3.03 -0.58
N SER A 135 -15.53 -2.09 -0.23
CA SER A 135 -15.13 -0.72 0.09
C SER A 135 -14.44 -0.57 1.47
N ASP A 136 -14.55 -1.58 2.30
CA ASP A 136 -13.94 -1.69 3.63
C ASP A 136 -12.66 -2.54 3.64
N ALA A 137 -12.15 -2.95 2.47
CA ALA A 137 -10.87 -3.63 2.33
C ALA A 137 -9.75 -2.64 2.00
N LEU A 138 -8.51 -3.01 2.33
CA LEU A 138 -7.29 -2.32 1.92
C LEU A 138 -6.77 -2.95 0.63
N TYR A 139 -6.42 -2.12 -0.34
CA TYR A 139 -5.83 -2.51 -1.62
C TYR A 139 -4.41 -1.94 -1.70
N VAL A 140 -3.42 -2.77 -2.01
CA VAL A 140 -2.06 -2.28 -2.21
C VAL A 140 -1.58 -2.66 -3.60
N ILE A 141 -1.12 -1.66 -4.35
CA ILE A 141 -0.59 -1.78 -5.71
C ILE A 141 0.89 -1.45 -5.64
N GLU A 142 1.71 -2.46 -5.82
CA GLU A 142 3.17 -2.36 -5.83
C GLU A 142 3.68 -2.86 -7.18
N GLY A 143 4.65 -2.17 -7.81
CA GLY A 143 5.27 -2.63 -9.05
C GLY A 143 5.98 -1.54 -9.82
N GLY A 144 6.49 -1.92 -10.99
CA GLY A 144 7.29 -1.05 -11.85
C GLY A 144 8.79 -1.31 -11.75
N GLY A 145 9.24 -2.07 -10.74
CA GLY A 145 10.64 -2.47 -10.62
C GLY A 145 11.13 -3.25 -11.85
N GLU A 146 10.34 -4.18 -12.36
CA GLU A 146 10.64 -4.93 -13.58
C GLU A 146 10.61 -4.06 -14.84
N ASN A 147 9.67 -3.10 -14.94
CA ASN A 147 9.64 -2.14 -16.04
C ASN A 147 10.93 -1.29 -16.07
N ALA A 148 11.36 -0.81 -14.89
CA ALA A 148 12.59 -0.02 -14.75
C ALA A 148 13.84 -0.84 -15.14
N ARG A 149 13.91 -2.11 -14.73
CA ARG A 149 15.01 -3.02 -15.10
C ARG A 149 15.03 -3.29 -16.61
N ALA A 150 13.88 -3.55 -17.21
CA ALA A 150 13.78 -3.75 -18.67
C ALA A 150 14.24 -2.50 -19.43
N ALA A 151 13.85 -1.31 -18.96
CA ALA A 151 14.30 -0.05 -19.53
C ALA A 151 15.83 0.15 -19.40
N LEU A 152 16.40 -0.18 -18.23
CA LEU A 152 17.84 -0.07 -18.01
C LEU A 152 18.63 -0.99 -18.96
N LEU A 153 18.16 -2.21 -19.18
CA LEU A 153 18.76 -3.13 -20.15
C LEU A 153 18.65 -2.59 -21.57
N ALA A 154 17.48 -2.08 -21.98
CA ALA A 154 17.26 -1.51 -23.30
C ALA A 154 18.14 -0.26 -23.56
N ILE A 155 18.42 0.54 -22.54
CA ILE A 155 19.35 1.67 -22.63
C ILE A 155 20.76 1.20 -23.00
N GLY A 156 21.19 0.02 -22.54
CA GLY A 156 22.47 -0.58 -22.93
C GLY A 156 22.60 -0.76 -24.42
N ASP A 157 21.51 -1.03 -25.14
CA ASP A 157 21.47 -1.24 -26.58
C ASP A 157 21.45 0.09 -27.36
N CYS A 158 21.26 1.22 -26.74
CA CYS A 158 21.24 2.55 -27.40
C CYS A 158 22.61 2.99 -27.93
N ALA A 159 23.70 2.32 -27.58
CA ALA A 159 25.06 2.65 -28.02
C ALA A 159 25.46 4.13 -27.82
N GLY A 160 24.96 4.77 -26.75
CA GLY A 160 25.23 6.17 -26.42
C GLY A 160 24.38 7.19 -27.19
N ILE A 161 23.38 6.76 -27.95
CA ILE A 161 22.47 7.67 -28.67
C ILE A 161 21.47 8.29 -27.67
N LEU A 162 21.62 9.58 -27.36
CA LEU A 162 20.84 10.26 -26.36
C LEU A 162 19.33 10.27 -26.65
N SER A 163 18.91 10.38 -27.91
CA SER A 163 17.50 10.32 -28.28
C SER A 163 16.87 8.94 -28.04
N CYS A 164 17.64 7.86 -28.18
CA CYS A 164 17.21 6.51 -27.84
C CYS A 164 17.02 6.40 -26.30
N VAL A 165 18.02 6.81 -25.54
CA VAL A 165 17.97 6.80 -24.05
C VAL A 165 16.78 7.60 -23.53
N SER A 166 16.62 8.84 -23.98
CA SER A 166 15.50 9.69 -23.55
C SER A 166 14.14 9.14 -23.97
N GLY A 167 14.06 8.52 -25.16
CA GLY A 167 12.83 7.87 -25.62
C GLY A 167 12.41 6.71 -24.73
N ILE A 168 13.35 5.82 -24.36
CA ILE A 168 13.09 4.69 -23.44
C ILE A 168 12.61 5.20 -22.07
N ILE A 169 13.32 6.19 -21.48
CA ILE A 169 12.93 6.74 -20.18
C ILE A 169 11.51 7.32 -20.22
N GLN A 170 11.19 8.11 -21.25
CA GLN A 170 9.88 8.74 -21.39
C GLN A 170 8.76 7.70 -21.62
N SER A 171 8.99 6.71 -22.50
CA SER A 171 7.98 5.67 -22.74
C SER A 171 7.73 4.84 -21.48
N THR A 172 8.78 4.39 -20.79
CA THR A 172 8.63 3.60 -19.56
C THR A 172 7.89 4.36 -18.47
N ALA A 173 8.16 5.66 -18.33
CA ALA A 173 7.45 6.51 -17.36
C ALA A 173 5.97 6.69 -17.74
N ALA A 174 5.67 6.87 -19.03
CA ALA A 174 4.30 7.02 -19.53
C ALA A 174 3.51 5.70 -19.40
N ASP A 175 4.15 4.56 -19.71
CA ASP A 175 3.54 3.24 -19.59
C ASP A 175 3.16 2.94 -18.15
N LEU A 176 4.09 3.14 -17.16
CA LEU A 176 3.78 2.99 -15.75
C LEU A 176 2.58 3.85 -15.31
N ALA A 177 2.59 5.13 -15.66
CA ALA A 177 1.52 6.05 -15.27
C ALA A 177 0.17 5.64 -15.88
N THR A 178 0.17 5.12 -17.10
CA THR A 178 -1.03 4.62 -17.79
C THR A 178 -1.55 3.34 -17.14
N ASP A 179 -0.67 2.37 -16.91
CA ASP A 179 -1.03 1.06 -16.33
C ASP A 179 -1.60 1.25 -14.91
N ILE A 180 -0.90 1.96 -14.04
CA ILE A 180 -1.35 2.20 -12.66
C ILE A 180 -2.62 3.06 -12.64
N GLY A 181 -2.73 4.04 -13.53
CA GLY A 181 -3.97 4.82 -13.69
C GLY A 181 -5.16 3.95 -14.09
N THR A 182 -4.95 2.99 -14.98
CA THR A 182 -5.98 2.02 -15.40
C THR A 182 -6.38 1.12 -14.23
N ILE A 183 -5.40 0.54 -13.53
CA ILE A 183 -5.61 -0.32 -12.35
C ILE A 183 -6.43 0.41 -11.27
N ASN A 184 -6.04 1.64 -10.91
CA ASN A 184 -6.76 2.44 -9.94
C ASN A 184 -8.22 2.68 -10.37
N ALA A 185 -8.43 3.12 -11.62
CA ALA A 185 -9.76 3.38 -12.14
C ALA A 185 -10.65 2.12 -12.14
N GLU A 186 -10.11 0.95 -12.48
CA GLU A 186 -10.85 -0.32 -12.43
C GLU A 186 -11.23 -0.72 -11.01
N LEU A 187 -10.32 -0.57 -10.04
CA LEU A 187 -10.60 -0.86 -8.64
C LEU A 187 -11.63 0.10 -8.04
N GLU A 188 -11.51 1.38 -8.29
CA GLU A 188 -12.46 2.41 -7.84
C GLU A 188 -13.85 2.21 -8.47
N GLN A 189 -13.89 1.93 -9.77
CA GLN A 189 -15.16 1.63 -10.45
C GLN A 189 -15.83 0.37 -9.87
N ALA A 190 -15.03 -0.59 -9.40
CA ALA A 190 -15.51 -1.79 -8.73
C ALA A 190 -15.94 -1.54 -7.27
N GLY A 191 -15.57 -0.39 -6.67
CA GLY A 191 -16.00 0.02 -5.33
C GLY A 191 -14.88 0.17 -4.29
N ALA A 192 -13.61 -0.04 -4.66
CA ALA A 192 -12.46 0.17 -3.76
C ALA A 192 -12.40 1.62 -3.26
N LYS A 193 -12.00 1.80 -1.99
CA LYS A 193 -11.90 3.11 -1.31
C LYS A 193 -10.57 3.35 -0.60
N ASN A 194 -9.89 2.32 -0.19
CA ASN A 194 -8.66 2.41 0.57
C ASN A 194 -7.55 1.81 -0.27
N ILE A 195 -6.91 2.63 -1.09
CA ILE A 195 -5.87 2.19 -2.03
C ILE A 195 -4.53 2.81 -1.61
N VAL A 196 -3.51 1.96 -1.48
CA VAL A 196 -2.12 2.41 -1.34
C VAL A 196 -1.37 2.03 -2.62
N VAL A 197 -0.83 3.01 -3.29
CA VAL A 197 0.02 2.83 -4.48
C VAL A 197 1.46 3.09 -4.09
N TRP A 198 2.37 2.21 -4.49
CA TRP A 198 3.80 2.42 -4.30
C TRP A 198 4.37 3.21 -5.48
N ASN A 199 5.29 4.10 -5.19
CA ASN A 199 6.22 4.53 -6.23
C ASN A 199 7.34 3.49 -6.39
N VAL A 200 8.06 3.56 -7.49
CA VAL A 200 9.12 2.60 -7.82
C VAL A 200 10.36 2.88 -6.97
N PRO A 201 10.88 1.91 -6.20
CA PRO A 201 12.13 2.08 -5.46
C PRO A 201 13.31 2.41 -6.38
N ASP A 202 14.33 3.08 -5.86
CA ASP A 202 15.53 3.45 -6.63
C ASP A 202 16.34 2.20 -7.01
N ILE A 203 16.11 1.67 -8.22
CA ILE A 203 16.89 0.52 -8.69
C ILE A 203 18.37 0.83 -8.84
N GLY A 204 18.75 2.10 -9.05
CA GLY A 204 20.14 2.54 -9.15
C GLY A 204 20.93 2.36 -7.84
N ALA A 205 20.23 2.30 -6.70
CA ALA A 205 20.81 2.05 -5.38
C ALA A 205 21.02 0.54 -5.08
N THR A 206 20.44 -0.36 -5.90
CA THR A 206 20.52 -1.80 -5.67
C THR A 206 21.91 -2.38 -5.94
N PRO A 207 22.32 -3.45 -5.23
CA PRO A 207 23.65 -4.08 -5.43
C PRO A 207 23.89 -4.53 -6.87
N ALA A 208 22.87 -5.10 -7.54
CA ALA A 208 23.01 -5.61 -8.90
C ALA A 208 23.27 -4.48 -9.91
N VAL A 209 22.56 -3.36 -9.81
CA VAL A 209 22.76 -2.21 -10.70
C VAL A 209 24.09 -1.52 -10.38
N ARG A 210 24.44 -1.32 -9.10
CA ARG A 210 25.72 -0.73 -8.68
C ARG A 210 26.92 -1.55 -9.16
N SER A 211 26.82 -2.88 -9.12
CA SER A 211 27.90 -3.75 -9.62
C SER A 211 28.13 -3.64 -11.13
N SER A 212 27.17 -3.11 -11.86
CA SER A 212 27.28 -2.81 -13.30
C SER A 212 27.97 -1.47 -13.59
N GLY A 213 28.32 -0.70 -12.56
CA GLY A 213 29.08 0.54 -12.60
C GLY A 213 28.24 1.81 -12.42
N ASP A 214 28.95 2.92 -12.17
CA ASP A 214 28.32 4.20 -11.80
C ASP A 214 27.29 4.71 -12.84
N LEU A 215 27.57 4.50 -14.11
CA LEU A 215 26.66 4.92 -15.17
C LEU A 215 25.32 4.14 -15.14
N ALA A 216 25.37 2.85 -14.84
CA ALA A 216 24.17 2.03 -14.67
C ALA A 216 23.37 2.51 -13.47
N SER A 217 24.02 2.84 -12.35
CA SER A 217 23.35 3.42 -11.16
C SER A 217 22.67 4.75 -11.49
N VAL A 218 23.36 5.65 -12.20
CA VAL A 218 22.77 6.94 -12.62
C VAL A 218 21.56 6.74 -13.51
N PHE A 219 21.64 5.83 -14.48
CA PHE A 219 20.47 5.53 -15.33
C PHE A 219 19.33 4.87 -14.56
N GLY A 220 19.63 3.92 -13.67
CA GLY A 220 18.63 3.29 -12.81
C GLY A 220 17.84 4.32 -11.99
N THR A 221 18.55 5.21 -11.29
CA THR A 221 17.94 6.30 -10.52
C THR A 221 17.17 7.27 -11.43
N THR A 222 17.68 7.60 -12.63
CA THR A 222 17.00 8.50 -13.57
C THR A 222 15.70 7.92 -14.09
N ILE A 223 15.69 6.63 -14.45
CA ILE A 223 14.51 5.90 -14.92
C ILE A 223 13.44 5.94 -13.82
N THR A 224 13.78 5.48 -12.61
CA THR A 224 12.80 5.38 -11.50
C THR A 224 12.31 6.76 -11.06
N SER A 225 13.15 7.79 -11.08
CA SER A 225 12.72 9.16 -10.80
C SER A 225 11.72 9.68 -11.84
N ALA A 226 11.96 9.41 -13.14
CA ALA A 226 11.04 9.80 -14.21
C ALA A 226 9.70 9.04 -14.11
N MET A 227 9.74 7.75 -13.82
CA MET A 227 8.55 6.92 -13.57
C MET A 227 7.73 7.46 -12.40
N ASN A 228 8.37 7.79 -11.28
CA ASN A 228 7.71 8.30 -10.08
C ASN A 228 7.10 9.70 -10.28
N GLN A 229 7.75 10.54 -11.08
CA GLN A 229 7.18 11.82 -11.47
C GLN A 229 5.90 11.66 -12.31
N ALA A 230 5.92 10.75 -13.30
CA ALA A 230 4.76 10.46 -14.13
C ALA A 230 3.61 9.84 -13.31
N LEU A 231 3.93 8.88 -12.44
CA LEU A 231 2.99 8.24 -11.52
C LEU A 231 2.30 9.25 -10.60
N SER A 232 3.07 10.13 -9.96
CA SER A 232 2.52 11.18 -9.10
C SER A 232 1.54 12.09 -9.85
N GLY A 233 1.83 12.39 -11.12
CA GLY A 233 0.93 13.14 -11.99
C GLY A 233 -0.37 12.38 -12.33
N ALA A 234 -0.30 11.08 -12.49
CA ALA A 234 -1.45 10.23 -12.82
C ALA A 234 -2.38 9.98 -11.63
N ILE A 235 -1.82 9.79 -10.43
CA ILE A 235 -2.61 9.60 -9.19
C ILE A 235 -3.27 10.93 -8.77
N GLY A 236 -2.59 12.07 -8.97
CA GLY A 236 -3.13 13.40 -8.63
C GLY A 236 -3.37 13.57 -7.13
N ASN A 237 -4.56 14.09 -6.78
CA ASN A 237 -4.98 14.30 -5.40
C ASN A 237 -6.24 13.45 -5.08
N ASP A 238 -6.28 12.22 -5.52
CA ASP A 238 -7.39 11.34 -5.23
C ASP A 238 -7.44 11.04 -3.73
N PRO A 239 -8.57 11.30 -3.04
CA PRO A 239 -8.68 11.08 -1.60
C PRO A 239 -8.73 9.59 -1.21
N ASP A 240 -9.08 8.70 -2.15
CA ASP A 240 -9.16 7.26 -1.94
C ASP A 240 -7.79 6.58 -2.13
N ILE A 241 -6.76 7.33 -2.57
CA ILE A 241 -5.42 6.83 -2.88
C ILE A 241 -4.35 7.48 -2.01
N ALA A 242 -3.58 6.67 -1.29
CA ALA A 242 -2.35 7.09 -0.61
C ALA A 242 -1.12 6.63 -1.40
N LEU A 243 -0.11 7.50 -1.52
CA LEU A 243 1.16 7.16 -2.17
C LEU A 243 2.20 6.73 -1.13
N PHE A 244 2.71 5.51 -1.27
CA PHE A 244 3.87 5.05 -0.50
C PHE A 244 5.16 5.38 -1.24
N ASP A 245 6.02 6.19 -0.61
CA ASP A 245 7.29 6.63 -1.18
C ASP A 245 8.41 5.60 -0.89
N ALA A 246 8.39 4.49 -1.63
CA ALA A 246 9.40 3.44 -1.55
C ALA A 246 10.78 3.93 -2.05
N PHE A 247 10.79 4.89 -2.98
CA PHE A 247 12.02 5.50 -3.48
C PHE A 247 12.78 6.21 -2.36
N SER A 248 12.09 7.06 -1.61
CA SER A 248 12.71 7.78 -0.49
C SER A 248 13.07 6.84 0.65
N LEU A 249 12.23 5.86 0.98
CA LEU A 249 12.52 4.90 2.04
C LEU A 249 13.81 4.11 1.77
N LEU A 250 14.00 3.63 0.53
CA LEU A 250 15.23 2.92 0.15
C LEU A 250 16.46 3.84 0.24
N ASN A 251 16.36 5.06 -0.29
CA ASN A 251 17.48 6.01 -0.25
C ASN A 251 17.82 6.44 1.18
N GLU A 252 16.83 6.55 2.07
CA GLU A 252 17.04 6.83 3.50
C GLU A 252 17.76 5.67 4.20
N ALA A 253 17.35 4.43 3.92
CA ALA A 253 18.02 3.24 4.46
C ALA A 253 19.48 3.14 3.98
N VAL A 254 19.76 3.56 2.74
CA VAL A 254 21.12 3.61 2.20
C VAL A 254 21.94 4.75 2.82
N ALA A 255 21.33 5.91 3.05
CA ALA A 255 22.03 7.08 3.61
C ALA A 255 22.25 6.96 5.13
N HIS A 256 21.31 6.38 5.84
CA HIS A 256 21.26 6.29 7.31
C HIS A 256 21.00 4.86 7.81
N PRO A 257 21.83 3.86 7.42
CA PRO A 257 21.55 2.45 7.72
C PRO A 257 21.43 2.14 9.21
N GLY A 258 22.11 2.90 10.06
CA GLY A 258 22.04 2.74 11.52
C GLY A 258 20.64 2.97 12.10
N ASP A 259 19.80 3.82 11.48
CA ASP A 259 18.44 4.10 11.91
C ASP A 259 17.51 2.91 11.63
N PHE A 260 17.92 2.04 10.71
CA PHE A 260 17.26 0.78 10.34
C PHE A 260 17.89 -0.45 11.01
N GLY A 261 18.89 -0.26 11.89
CA GLY A 261 19.64 -1.37 12.50
C GLY A 261 20.55 -2.12 11.53
N LEU A 262 20.82 -1.55 10.35
CA LEU A 262 21.60 -2.17 9.28
C LEU A 262 23.07 -1.72 9.32
N SER A 263 23.95 -2.56 8.82
CA SER A 263 25.38 -2.25 8.69
C SER A 263 25.94 -2.52 7.28
N ASN A 264 25.22 -3.27 6.47
CA ASN A 264 25.57 -3.54 5.08
C ASN A 264 24.41 -3.20 4.14
N ILE A 265 24.63 -2.24 3.26
CA ILE A 265 23.67 -1.72 2.28
C ILE A 265 24.13 -1.90 0.83
N THR A 266 25.22 -2.63 0.63
CA THR A 266 25.92 -2.73 -0.66
C THR A 266 25.93 -4.12 -1.24
N ASP A 267 25.86 -5.14 -0.40
CA ASP A 267 26.04 -6.52 -0.81
C ASP A 267 24.76 -7.33 -0.63
N ALA A 268 24.62 -8.37 -1.46
CA ALA A 268 23.59 -9.38 -1.32
C ALA A 268 23.98 -10.39 -0.23
N CYS A 269 23.20 -10.47 0.84
CA CYS A 269 23.46 -11.35 1.98
C CYS A 269 23.59 -12.83 1.56
N ALA A 270 22.68 -13.31 0.73
CA ALA A 270 22.63 -14.72 0.35
C ALA A 270 23.82 -15.21 -0.49
N GLN A 271 24.68 -14.30 -0.97
CA GLN A 271 25.94 -14.71 -1.62
C GLN A 271 26.99 -15.23 -0.62
N PHE A 272 26.86 -14.95 0.67
CA PHE A 272 27.81 -15.34 1.70
C PHE A 272 27.28 -16.47 2.56
N THR A 273 28.10 -17.47 2.82
CA THR A 273 27.71 -18.65 3.65
C THR A 273 27.52 -18.33 5.12
N ALA A 274 28.05 -17.23 5.61
CA ALA A 274 28.01 -16.78 7.00
C ALA A 274 27.43 -15.36 7.12
N CYS A 275 26.36 -15.07 6.33
CA CYS A 275 25.68 -13.81 6.40
C CYS A 275 24.70 -13.79 7.59
N ASP A 276 24.60 -12.65 8.27
CA ASP A 276 23.54 -12.33 9.22
C ASP A 276 22.53 -11.40 8.53
N PRO A 277 21.35 -11.92 8.10
CA PRO A 277 20.37 -11.11 7.39
C PRO A 277 19.84 -9.89 8.18
N SER A 278 19.97 -9.92 9.50
CA SER A 278 19.56 -8.79 10.35
C SER A 278 20.44 -7.54 10.18
N GLN A 279 21.60 -7.70 9.54
CA GLN A 279 22.57 -6.62 9.33
C GLN A 279 22.61 -6.11 7.89
N TYR A 280 21.91 -6.78 6.97
CA TYR A 280 21.96 -6.47 5.55
C TYR A 280 20.63 -5.89 5.05
N LEU A 281 20.70 -4.88 4.19
CA LEU A 281 19.52 -4.34 3.51
C LEU A 281 19.01 -5.31 2.44
N PHE A 282 19.93 -5.92 1.66
CA PHE A 282 19.57 -6.75 0.53
C PHE A 282 19.82 -8.23 0.77
N TRP A 283 18.81 -9.06 0.41
CA TRP A 283 18.96 -10.51 0.41
C TRP A 283 19.71 -11.01 -0.83
N ASP A 284 19.29 -10.57 -2.02
CA ASP A 284 19.99 -10.76 -3.29
C ASP A 284 20.41 -9.42 -3.91
N GLY A 285 20.58 -9.38 -5.24
CA GLY A 285 21.01 -8.16 -5.93
C GLY A 285 20.01 -7.00 -5.91
N ILE A 286 18.74 -7.24 -5.53
CA ILE A 286 17.67 -6.23 -5.58
C ILE A 286 16.61 -6.34 -4.48
N HIS A 287 16.36 -7.55 -3.93
CA HIS A 287 15.31 -7.74 -2.95
C HIS A 287 15.79 -7.49 -1.52
N PRO A 288 14.93 -6.93 -0.65
CA PRO A 288 15.29 -6.70 0.73
C PRO A 288 15.41 -7.99 1.54
N THR A 289 16.13 -7.92 2.65
CA THR A 289 16.10 -8.96 3.69
C THR A 289 14.86 -8.80 4.57
N SER A 290 14.57 -9.83 5.36
CA SER A 290 13.53 -9.78 6.38
C SER A 290 13.75 -8.69 7.45
N ALA A 291 14.94 -8.11 7.56
CA ALA A 291 15.19 -6.98 8.46
C ALA A 291 14.58 -5.67 7.96
N ALA A 292 14.45 -5.51 6.64
CA ALA A 292 13.87 -4.31 6.04
C ALA A 292 12.34 -4.39 5.90
N GLU A 293 11.77 -5.57 5.82
CA GLU A 293 10.33 -5.78 5.59
C GLU A 293 9.39 -5.13 6.63
N PRO A 294 9.72 -5.09 7.94
CA PRO A 294 8.88 -4.41 8.93
C PRO A 294 8.75 -2.90 8.67
N PHE A 295 9.82 -2.21 8.24
CA PHE A 295 9.78 -0.77 7.95
C PHE A 295 8.82 -0.47 6.79
N ILE A 296 8.78 -1.34 5.80
CA ILE A 296 7.84 -1.27 4.69
C ILE A 296 6.40 -1.47 5.20
N SER A 297 6.17 -2.57 5.92
CA SER A 297 4.86 -2.92 6.48
C SER A 297 4.28 -1.80 7.36
N ASP A 298 5.08 -1.28 8.30
CA ASP A 298 4.66 -0.24 9.24
C ASP A 298 4.36 1.08 8.53
N THR A 299 5.13 1.41 7.49
CA THR A 299 4.88 2.62 6.69
C THR A 299 3.59 2.50 5.89
N VAL A 300 3.34 1.36 5.24
CA VAL A 300 2.08 1.11 4.51
C VAL A 300 0.89 1.14 5.46
N LEU A 301 0.98 0.52 6.64
CA LEU A 301 -0.06 0.58 7.67
C LEU A 301 -0.36 2.02 8.07
N SER A 302 0.68 2.80 8.38
CA SER A 302 0.53 4.20 8.77
C SER A 302 -0.09 5.08 7.68
N LEU A 303 0.10 4.75 6.41
CA LEU A 303 -0.55 5.43 5.29
C LEU A 303 -2.01 5.03 5.15
N ALA A 304 -2.32 3.74 5.27
CA ALA A 304 -3.67 3.20 5.19
C ALA A 304 -4.58 3.82 6.28
N GLU A 305 -4.10 3.95 7.51
CA GLU A 305 -4.82 4.58 8.63
C GLU A 305 -5.08 6.09 8.42
N ARG A 306 -4.41 6.74 7.47
CA ARG A 306 -4.59 8.18 7.15
C ARG A 306 -5.58 8.44 6.03
N VAL A 307 -5.96 7.42 5.27
CA VAL A 307 -7.02 7.56 4.26
C VAL A 307 -8.33 7.86 5.02
N PRO A 308 -8.97 9.04 4.83
CA PRO A 308 -10.10 9.42 5.66
C PRO A 308 -11.26 8.45 5.43
N GLU A 309 -11.74 7.84 6.50
CA GLU A 309 -13.02 7.12 6.46
C GLU A 309 -14.11 8.04 5.87
N PRO A 310 -14.92 7.58 4.91
CA PRO A 310 -16.05 8.36 4.43
C PRO A 310 -16.94 8.69 5.63
N SER A 311 -16.92 9.92 6.05
CA SER A 311 -17.60 10.68 7.11
C SER A 311 -18.83 10.03 7.80
N SER A 312 -18.75 8.78 8.24
CA SER A 312 -19.74 8.16 9.15
C SER A 312 -19.89 9.00 10.43
N LEU A 313 -18.79 9.60 10.92
CA LEU A 313 -18.83 10.60 12.00
C LEU A 313 -19.51 11.90 11.57
N GLY A 314 -19.35 12.34 10.34
CA GLY A 314 -20.05 13.49 9.76
C GLY A 314 -21.55 13.24 9.61
N LEU A 315 -21.94 12.06 9.16
CA LEU A 315 -23.33 11.64 9.05
C LEU A 315 -23.98 11.46 10.44
N LEU A 316 -23.25 10.88 11.39
CA LEU A 316 -23.70 10.77 12.78
C LEU A 316 -23.85 12.15 13.43
N ALA A 317 -22.90 13.06 13.24
CA ALA A 317 -22.96 14.44 13.71
C ALA A 317 -24.13 15.19 13.07
N ALA A 318 -24.38 15.03 11.76
CA ALA A 318 -25.52 15.61 11.05
C ALA A 318 -26.85 15.02 11.54
N ALA A 319 -26.92 13.71 11.78
CA ALA A 319 -28.10 13.05 12.33
C ALA A 319 -28.40 13.53 13.76
N LEU A 320 -27.38 13.66 14.62
CA LEU A 320 -27.51 14.19 15.98
C LEU A 320 -27.91 15.67 15.99
N ALA A 321 -27.34 16.48 15.07
CA ALA A 321 -27.74 17.89 14.90
C ALA A 321 -29.19 17.99 14.41
N GLY A 322 -29.62 17.13 13.50
CA GLY A 322 -31.01 17.03 13.03
C GLY A 322 -31.99 16.69 14.14
N LEU A 323 -31.65 15.73 15.00
CA LEU A 323 -32.44 15.36 16.18
C LEU A 323 -32.50 16.49 17.22
N GLY A 324 -31.43 17.27 17.37
CA GLY A 324 -31.38 18.45 18.24
C GLY A 324 -32.30 19.58 17.79
N LEU A 325 -32.49 19.76 16.46
CA LEU A 325 -33.39 20.76 15.91
C LEU A 325 -34.88 20.40 16.09
N ILE A 326 -35.22 19.11 16.14
CA ILE A 326 -36.59 18.65 16.35
C ILE A 326 -37.03 18.86 17.81
N ARG A 327 -36.12 18.94 18.76
CA ARG A 327 -36.39 19.12 20.20
C ARG A 327 -36.46 20.56 20.68
N ARG A 328 -36.51 21.59 19.83
CA ARG A 328 -36.68 22.97 20.29
C ARG A 328 -38.06 23.12 20.89
N PRO A 329 -38.16 23.46 22.22
CA PRO A 329 -39.44 23.70 22.83
C PRO A 329 -40.11 24.91 22.19
N ARG A 330 -41.39 24.75 21.79
CA ARG A 330 -42.19 25.86 21.31
C ARG A 330 -42.17 27.00 22.30
N PRO A 331 -41.93 28.27 21.88
CA PRO A 331 -41.97 29.40 22.79
C PRO A 331 -43.38 29.51 23.39
N LYS A 332 -43.48 29.52 24.69
CA LYS A 332 -44.75 29.86 25.38
C LYS A 332 -45.08 31.29 25.02
N MET A 333 -46.19 31.48 24.28
CA MET A 333 -46.75 32.82 24.07
C MET A 333 -47.12 33.42 25.43
N ALA A 334 -46.42 34.46 25.84
CA ALA A 334 -46.75 35.25 27.01
C ALA A 334 -47.96 36.14 26.65
N CYS A 335 -49.11 35.89 27.20
CA CYS A 335 -50.22 36.83 27.16
C CYS A 335 -49.89 38.02 28.00
N GLN A 336 -49.62 39.19 27.37
CA GLN A 336 -49.59 40.49 28.07
C GLN A 336 -50.99 40.89 28.42
N GLY A 337 -51.32 40.96 29.70
CA GLY A 337 -52.59 41.42 30.21
C GLY A 337 -52.77 42.91 30.01
N LYS A 338 -53.90 43.33 29.41
CA LYS A 338 -54.56 44.61 29.68
C LYS A 338 -55.90 44.33 30.35
N PRO A 339 -56.27 45.10 31.32
CA PRO A 339 -57.53 44.88 32.06
C PRO A 339 -58.69 45.45 31.24
N VAL A 340 -59.78 44.74 31.19
CA VAL A 340 -61.17 45.13 31.21
C VAL A 340 -62.06 44.14 30.40
N LEU A 341 -62.97 43.52 31.13
CA LEU A 341 -64.26 42.93 30.71
C LEU A 341 -64.33 41.67 29.83
N ASP A 342 -64.70 40.63 30.53
CA ASP A 342 -65.72 39.60 30.16
C ASP A 342 -65.50 38.66 29.00
N ARG A 343 -65.55 37.37 29.41
CA ARG A 343 -66.07 36.21 28.72
C ARG A 343 -65.19 35.38 27.77
N VAL A 344 -64.99 34.16 28.34
CA VAL A 344 -65.02 32.86 27.65
C VAL A 344 -63.80 32.53 26.80
N CYS A 345 -62.92 31.73 27.42
CA CYS A 345 -62.13 30.73 26.73
C CYS A 345 -62.67 29.34 27.09
N ARG A 346 -63.20 28.67 26.09
CA ARG A 346 -63.31 27.22 26.06
C ARG A 346 -62.15 26.64 25.34
#